data_bca459267df01761de243cf56134b6ae
#
_entry.id   bca459267df01761de243cf56134b6ae
#
_cell.length_a   1.000
_cell.length_b   1.000
_cell.length_c   1.000
_cell.angle_alpha   90.00
_cell.angle_beta   90.00
_cell.angle_gamma   90.00
#
_symmetry.space_group_name_H-M   'P 1'
#
loop_
_entity.id
_entity.type
_entity.pdbx_description
1 polymer ?
#
loop_
_entity_poly.entity_id
_entity_poly.type
_entity_poly.pdbx_seq_one_letter_code
_entity_poly.pdbx_strand_id
1 'polypeptide(L)'
;MEIKNHFGVYGVCLQEGKLLCIEKTRGPYQHRFDLPGGSQEVGEGLTETLKREVLEETGYMLSQYLNPRIYDVLVHEEGQDFAVHHIMAFYDIVLDLERSQKSLPQEVFDGSNDSANTIWVPIEQMTQENASPLVLKVKAELRGFPKLELTSYKNWKVNDEKPTCP
;
A
#
# COMPACT_ATOMS: atom_id res chain seq x y z
N MET A 1 -7.96 6.29 -24.88
CA MET A 1 -7.89 6.26 -23.41
C MET A 1 -6.47 6.60 -22.98
N GLU A 2 -6.34 7.60 -22.14
CA GLU A 2 -5.03 8.02 -21.59
C GLU A 2 -4.55 6.99 -20.55
N ILE A 3 -3.23 6.74 -20.49
CA ILE A 3 -2.61 5.94 -19.43
C ILE A 3 -1.67 6.84 -18.63
N LYS A 4 -1.94 6.96 -17.34
CA LYS A 4 -1.13 7.72 -16.39
C LYS A 4 -0.23 6.76 -15.62
N ASN A 5 1.07 6.98 -15.68
CA ASN A 5 2.02 6.18 -14.91
C ASN A 5 2.13 6.71 -13.48
N HIS A 6 2.13 5.79 -12.53
CA HIS A 6 2.42 6.07 -11.13
C HIS A 6 3.46 5.07 -10.63
N PHE A 7 4.48 5.57 -9.95
CA PHE A 7 5.49 4.75 -9.30
C PHE A 7 5.51 5.02 -7.81
N GLY A 8 5.57 3.96 -7.01
CA GLY A 8 5.68 4.07 -5.56
C GLY A 8 6.53 2.97 -4.94
N VAL A 9 6.98 3.22 -3.72
CA VAL A 9 7.78 2.30 -2.91
C VAL A 9 7.01 1.95 -1.64
N TYR A 10 6.90 0.66 -1.33
CA TYR A 10 5.99 0.16 -0.30
C TYR A 10 6.65 -0.88 0.60
N GLY A 11 6.25 -0.87 1.86
CA GLY A 11 6.70 -1.82 2.86
C GLY A 11 5.72 -2.96 3.10
N VAL A 12 6.25 -4.17 3.17
CA VAL A 12 5.51 -5.38 3.50
C VAL A 12 5.97 -5.87 4.87
N CYS A 13 5.11 -5.79 5.86
CA CYS A 13 5.37 -6.29 7.21
C CYS A 13 4.27 -7.26 7.63
N LEU A 14 4.63 -8.53 7.73
CA LEU A 14 3.72 -9.60 8.10
C LEU A 14 4.10 -10.15 9.48
N GLN A 15 3.14 -10.19 10.38
CA GLN A 15 3.30 -10.78 11.72
C GLN A 15 2.09 -11.64 12.05
N GLU A 16 2.31 -12.91 12.36
CA GLU A 16 1.26 -13.84 12.79
C GLU A 16 0.05 -13.88 11.82
N GLY A 17 0.31 -13.88 10.52
CA GLY A 17 -0.73 -13.89 9.49
C GLY A 17 -1.44 -12.55 9.27
N LYS A 18 -1.01 -11.49 9.95
CA LYS A 18 -1.52 -10.13 9.80
C LYS A 18 -0.53 -9.24 9.07
N LEU A 19 -1.03 -8.49 8.12
CA LEU A 19 -0.28 -7.52 7.33
C LEU A 19 -0.48 -6.11 7.89
N LEU A 20 0.63 -5.37 8.04
CA LEU A 20 0.58 -3.96 8.36
C LEU A 20 0.01 -3.19 7.16
N CYS A 21 -1.11 -2.55 7.36
CA CYS A 21 -1.80 -1.77 6.35
C CYS A 21 -2.13 -0.36 6.83
N ILE A 22 -2.40 0.49 5.87
CA ILE A 22 -3.05 1.78 6.06
C ILE A 22 -4.43 1.72 5.41
N GLU A 23 -5.30 2.60 5.81
CA GLU A 23 -6.59 2.82 5.16
C GLU A 23 -6.46 4.02 4.22
N LYS A 24 -6.62 3.79 2.92
CA LYS A 24 -6.56 4.87 1.93
C LYS A 24 -7.76 5.79 2.05
N THR A 25 -7.50 7.10 1.99
CA THR A 25 -8.55 8.14 2.10
C THR A 25 -8.93 8.77 0.76
N ARG A 26 -8.13 8.54 -0.28
CA ARG A 26 -8.36 9.11 -1.63
C ARG A 26 -7.74 8.26 -2.73
N GLY A 27 -8.03 8.63 -3.97
CA GLY A 27 -7.53 7.94 -5.16
C GLY A 27 -8.31 6.67 -5.47
N PRO A 28 -7.86 5.89 -6.46
CA PRO A 28 -8.60 4.70 -6.90
C PRO A 28 -8.73 3.62 -5.82
N TYR A 29 -7.86 3.64 -4.81
CA TYR A 29 -7.89 2.68 -3.71
C TYR A 29 -8.56 3.24 -2.45
N GLN A 30 -9.27 4.37 -2.56
CA GLN A 30 -10.01 4.98 -1.46
C GLN A 30 -10.87 3.95 -0.73
N HIS A 31 -10.85 4.02 0.61
CA HIS A 31 -11.58 3.12 1.49
C HIS A 31 -11.23 1.64 1.28
N ARG A 32 -9.98 1.37 0.96
CA ARG A 32 -9.38 0.02 0.97
C ARG A 32 -8.14 -0.01 1.85
N PHE A 33 -7.84 -1.19 2.36
CA PHE A 33 -6.55 -1.45 2.99
C PHE A 33 -5.45 -1.47 1.95
N ASP A 34 -4.36 -0.77 2.25
CA ASP A 34 -3.22 -0.64 1.34
C ASP A 34 -1.90 -0.82 2.11
N LEU A 35 -0.81 -1.00 1.40
CA LEU A 35 0.52 -1.05 2.00
C LEU A 35 0.98 0.36 2.38
N PRO A 36 1.71 0.51 3.50
CA PRO A 36 2.39 1.76 3.79
C PRO A 36 3.48 2.02 2.76
N GLY A 37 3.54 3.23 2.27
CA GLY A 37 4.48 3.65 1.23
C GLY A 37 3.89 4.74 0.35
N GLY A 38 4.62 5.11 -0.68
CA GLY A 38 4.16 6.15 -1.60
C GLY A 38 5.21 6.59 -2.61
N SER A 39 4.99 7.76 -3.16
CA SER A 39 5.78 8.32 -4.25
C SER A 39 7.15 8.80 -3.78
N GLN A 40 8.14 8.58 -4.63
CA GLN A 40 9.48 9.13 -4.47
C GLN A 40 9.46 10.65 -4.62
N GLU A 41 10.18 11.35 -3.76
CA GLU A 41 10.50 12.75 -3.93
C GLU A 41 11.74 12.93 -4.81
N VAL A 42 11.89 14.12 -5.41
CA VAL A 42 13.01 14.41 -6.29
C VAL A 42 14.34 14.26 -5.55
N GLY A 43 15.24 13.43 -6.08
CA GLY A 43 16.56 13.18 -5.50
C GLY A 43 16.58 12.17 -4.36
N GLU A 44 15.43 11.64 -3.96
CA GLU A 44 15.33 10.62 -2.92
C GLU A 44 15.67 9.22 -3.46
N GLY A 45 16.48 8.47 -2.74
CA GLY A 45 16.68 7.05 -3.04
C GLY A 45 15.45 6.22 -2.66
N LEU A 46 15.28 5.05 -3.25
CA LEU A 46 14.10 4.20 -3.00
C LEU A 46 13.96 3.80 -1.53
N THR A 47 15.07 3.47 -0.87
CA THR A 47 15.04 3.12 0.56
C THR A 47 14.81 4.32 1.46
N GLU A 48 15.20 5.52 1.03
CA GLU A 48 14.87 6.77 1.73
C GLU A 48 13.37 7.06 1.62
N THR A 49 12.78 6.90 0.44
CA THR A 49 11.33 6.99 0.21
C THR A 49 10.59 6.01 1.12
N LEU A 50 11.03 4.75 1.15
CA LEU A 50 10.43 3.72 1.98
C LEU A 50 10.41 4.12 3.45
N LYS A 51 11.53 4.55 4.00
CA LYS A 51 11.66 4.97 5.40
C LYS A 51 10.78 6.18 5.72
N ARG A 52 10.79 7.19 4.85
CA ARG A 52 9.99 8.40 5.03
C ARG A 52 8.49 8.08 5.01
N GLU A 53 8.02 7.40 3.98
CA GLU A 53 6.60 7.09 3.82
C GLU A 53 6.06 6.19 4.93
N VAL A 54 6.81 5.14 5.31
CA VAL A 54 6.39 4.27 6.41
C VAL A 54 6.31 5.05 7.72
N LEU A 55 7.29 5.91 8.00
CA LEU A 55 7.26 6.74 9.21
C LEU A 55 6.08 7.72 9.20
N GLU A 56 5.85 8.42 8.09
CA GLU A 56 4.75 9.38 7.95
C GLU A 56 3.39 8.74 8.12
N GLU A 57 3.18 7.57 7.52
CA GLU A 57 1.88 6.91 7.52
C GLU A 57 1.61 6.04 8.74
N THR A 58 2.64 5.48 9.36
CA THR A 58 2.48 4.49 10.44
C THR A 58 3.09 4.91 11.77
N GLY A 59 4.00 5.86 11.78
CA GLY A 59 4.80 6.22 12.96
C GLY A 59 5.92 5.23 13.28
N TYR A 60 6.08 4.16 12.50
CA TYR A 60 7.15 3.21 12.71
C TYR A 60 8.43 3.61 11.99
N MET A 61 9.56 3.44 12.68
CA MET A 61 10.89 3.44 12.07
C MET A 61 11.28 2.02 11.67
N LEU A 62 12.14 1.91 10.66
CA LEU A 62 12.59 0.62 10.15
C LEU A 62 13.97 0.28 10.70
N SER A 63 14.15 -0.96 11.16
CA SER A 63 15.46 -1.52 11.49
C SER A 63 16.10 -2.23 10.28
N GLN A 64 15.30 -2.85 9.41
CA GLN A 64 15.75 -3.54 8.22
C GLN A 64 14.73 -3.42 7.09
N TYR A 65 15.22 -3.49 5.87
CA TYR A 65 14.47 -3.66 4.65
C TYR A 65 15.23 -4.60 3.72
N LEU A 66 14.53 -5.54 3.12
CA LEU A 66 15.12 -6.62 2.33
C LEU A 66 14.16 -7.11 1.24
N ASN A 67 14.64 -8.02 0.41
CA ASN A 67 13.83 -8.70 -0.61
C ASN A 67 13.11 -7.72 -1.55
N PRO A 68 13.85 -6.82 -2.24
CA PRO A 68 13.23 -5.89 -3.18
C PRO A 68 12.64 -6.65 -4.37
N ARG A 69 11.43 -6.27 -4.77
CA ARG A 69 10.74 -6.81 -5.93
C ARG A 69 9.82 -5.78 -6.53
N ILE A 70 9.49 -5.97 -7.79
CA ILE A 70 8.68 -5.02 -8.55
C ILE A 70 7.50 -5.76 -9.15
N TYR A 71 6.33 -5.13 -9.01
CA TYR A 71 5.09 -5.54 -9.67
C TYR A 71 4.46 -4.36 -10.38
N ASP A 72 3.49 -4.64 -11.21
CA ASP A 72 2.65 -3.61 -11.80
C ASP A 72 1.19 -4.07 -11.95
N VAL A 73 0.32 -3.08 -12.02
CA VAL A 73 -1.09 -3.26 -12.30
C VAL A 73 -1.61 -2.13 -13.18
N LEU A 74 -2.60 -2.41 -13.99
CA LEU A 74 -3.33 -1.42 -14.75
C LEU A 74 -4.74 -1.31 -14.17
N VAL A 75 -5.09 -0.15 -13.64
CA VAL A 75 -6.40 0.09 -13.02
C VAL A 75 -7.19 1.08 -13.85
N HIS A 76 -8.32 0.63 -14.36
CA HIS A 76 -9.30 1.46 -15.03
C HIS A 76 -10.49 1.67 -14.11
N GLU A 77 -10.56 2.86 -13.52
CA GLU A 77 -11.63 3.28 -12.62
C GLU A 77 -12.91 3.49 -13.42
N GLU A 78 -14.03 2.98 -12.88
CA GLU A 78 -15.34 3.14 -13.51
C GLU A 78 -15.70 4.63 -13.67
N GLY A 79 -16.11 5.00 -14.87
CA GLY A 79 -16.51 6.39 -15.19
C GLY A 79 -15.37 7.34 -15.55
N GLN A 80 -14.12 6.88 -15.53
CA GLN A 80 -12.96 7.67 -15.96
C GLN A 80 -12.58 7.35 -17.41
N ASP A 81 -12.01 8.34 -18.10
CA ASP A 81 -11.49 8.20 -19.47
C ASP A 81 -10.00 7.86 -19.52
N PHE A 82 -9.39 7.61 -18.38
CA PHE A 82 -7.99 7.22 -18.24
C PHE A 82 -7.84 5.96 -17.39
N ALA A 83 -6.70 5.31 -17.51
CA ALA A 83 -6.27 4.24 -16.61
C ALA A 83 -4.97 4.61 -15.91
N VAL A 84 -4.74 4.07 -14.73
CA VAL A 84 -3.48 4.24 -13.99
C VAL A 84 -2.66 2.96 -14.15
N HIS A 85 -1.47 3.07 -14.72
CA HIS A 85 -0.44 2.03 -14.68
C HIS A 85 0.40 2.25 -13.43
N HIS A 86 0.12 1.50 -12.41
CA HIS A 86 0.80 1.58 -11.13
C HIS A 86 1.95 0.59 -11.09
N ILE A 87 3.18 1.10 -11.05
CA ILE A 87 4.42 0.34 -10.88
C ILE A 87 4.82 0.47 -9.41
N MET A 88 5.06 -0.64 -8.75
CA MET A 88 5.28 -0.68 -7.32
C MET A 88 6.51 -1.50 -6.95
N ALA A 89 7.43 -0.87 -6.21
CA ALA A 89 8.57 -1.54 -5.61
C ALA A 89 8.22 -1.94 -4.18
N PHE A 90 8.30 -3.23 -3.87
CA PHE A 90 8.07 -3.77 -2.53
C PHE A 90 9.39 -4.10 -1.85
N TYR A 91 9.44 -3.85 -0.56
CA TYR A 91 10.46 -4.35 0.36
C TYR A 91 9.78 -5.03 1.54
N ASP A 92 10.29 -6.17 1.96
CA ASP A 92 9.97 -6.68 3.28
C ASP A 92 10.62 -5.76 4.32
N ILE A 93 9.88 -5.37 5.34
CA ILE A 93 10.36 -4.42 6.35
C ILE A 93 10.31 -5.04 7.74
N VAL A 94 11.30 -4.69 8.55
CA VAL A 94 11.33 -5.01 9.99
C VAL A 94 11.24 -3.69 10.75
N LEU A 95 10.28 -3.60 11.65
CA LEU A 95 10.02 -2.41 12.45
C LEU A 95 11.03 -2.30 13.60
N ASP A 96 11.50 -1.10 13.85
CA ASP A 96 12.29 -0.77 15.03
C ASP A 96 11.36 -0.23 16.12
N LEU A 97 10.83 -1.11 16.94
CA LEU A 97 9.84 -0.75 17.96
C LEU A 97 10.42 0.11 19.10
N GLU A 98 11.73 0.04 19.34
CA GLU A 98 12.39 0.86 20.37
C GLU A 98 12.52 2.31 19.94
N ARG A 99 12.82 2.56 18.65
CA ARG A 99 12.98 3.90 18.08
C ARG A 99 11.68 4.48 17.53
N SER A 100 10.67 3.65 17.32
CA SER A 100 9.37 4.09 16.82
C SER A 100 8.62 4.87 17.90
N GLN A 101 7.77 5.79 17.46
CA GLN A 101 6.82 6.44 18.35
C GLN A 101 5.86 5.39 18.91
N LYS A 102 5.70 5.33 20.23
CA LYS A 102 4.86 4.31 20.89
C LYS A 102 3.37 4.46 20.61
N SER A 103 2.94 5.66 20.27
CA SER A 103 1.59 5.90 19.78
C SER A 103 1.64 5.98 18.27
N LEU A 104 0.99 5.06 17.62
CA LEU A 104 0.71 5.21 16.20
C LEU A 104 -0.05 6.51 16.00
N PRO A 105 0.29 7.33 14.98
CA PRO A 105 -0.54 8.47 14.68
C PRO A 105 -1.94 7.96 14.36
N GLN A 106 -2.89 8.27 15.25
CA GLN A 106 -4.29 7.86 15.07
C GLN A 106 -4.96 8.66 13.96
N GLU A 107 -4.39 9.81 13.63
CA GLU A 107 -4.89 10.70 12.59
C GLU A 107 -3.72 11.40 11.90
N VAL A 108 -3.83 11.57 10.63
CA VAL A 108 -2.95 12.41 9.85
C VAL A 108 -3.47 13.85 9.92
N PHE A 109 -2.75 14.71 10.64
CA PHE A 109 -3.23 16.04 11.00
C PHE A 109 -3.15 17.09 9.89
N ASP A 110 -2.35 16.89 8.86
CA ASP A 110 -2.06 17.93 7.88
C ASP A 110 -2.89 17.86 6.59
N GLY A 111 -3.71 16.82 6.44
CA GLY A 111 -4.55 16.63 5.24
C GLY A 111 -3.77 16.36 3.95
N SER A 112 -2.44 16.35 3.99
CA SER A 112 -1.60 16.05 2.83
C SER A 112 -1.40 14.55 2.64
N ASN A 113 -1.57 13.78 3.67
CA ASN A 113 -1.47 12.32 3.69
C ASN A 113 -2.82 11.70 3.34
N ASP A 114 -2.83 10.69 2.52
CA ASP A 114 -4.03 10.00 2.05
C ASP A 114 -4.35 8.71 2.82
N SER A 115 -3.71 8.49 3.96
CA SER A 115 -4.02 7.43 4.91
C SER A 115 -4.72 7.97 6.16
N ALA A 116 -5.73 7.24 6.62
CA ALA A 116 -6.52 7.60 7.80
C ALA A 116 -6.03 6.89 9.06
N ASN A 117 -5.76 5.59 8.98
CA ASN A 117 -5.38 4.76 10.11
C ASN A 117 -4.37 3.69 9.72
N THR A 118 -3.51 3.35 10.68
CA THR A 118 -2.67 2.16 10.61
C THR A 118 -3.37 0.98 11.25
N ILE A 119 -3.39 -0.16 10.58
CA ILE A 119 -4.08 -1.34 11.07
C ILE A 119 -3.37 -2.62 10.65
N TRP A 120 -3.43 -3.64 11.51
CA TRP A 120 -3.00 -4.99 11.20
C TRP A 120 -4.19 -5.82 10.74
N VAL A 121 -4.16 -6.28 9.49
CA VAL A 121 -5.28 -6.99 8.88
C VAL A 121 -4.93 -8.46 8.60
N PRO A 122 -5.85 -9.40 8.83
CA PRO A 122 -5.65 -10.79 8.45
C PRO A 122 -5.61 -10.91 6.93
N ILE A 123 -4.43 -11.24 6.38
CA ILE A 123 -4.18 -11.24 4.93
C ILE A 123 -5.12 -12.19 4.18
N GLU A 124 -5.50 -13.32 4.78
CA GLU A 124 -6.39 -14.30 4.14
C GLU A 124 -7.80 -13.76 3.90
N GLN A 125 -8.22 -12.75 4.65
CA GLN A 125 -9.55 -12.13 4.50
C GLN A 125 -9.56 -10.94 3.53
N MET A 126 -8.42 -10.62 2.94
CA MET A 126 -8.33 -9.53 1.97
C MET A 126 -8.83 -9.96 0.60
N THR A 127 -9.71 -9.14 0.02
CA THR A 127 -10.32 -9.34 -1.29
C THR A 127 -10.25 -8.04 -2.10
N GLN A 128 -10.64 -8.09 -3.37
CA GLN A 128 -10.70 -6.89 -4.21
C GLN A 128 -11.68 -5.83 -3.68
N GLU A 129 -12.63 -6.21 -2.84
CA GLU A 129 -13.61 -5.29 -2.28
C GLU A 129 -13.03 -4.44 -1.14
N ASN A 130 -12.14 -5.01 -0.31
CA ASN A 130 -11.62 -4.35 0.87
C ASN A 130 -10.12 -4.00 0.81
N ALA A 131 -9.40 -4.48 -0.18
CA ALA A 131 -7.95 -4.32 -0.30
C ALA A 131 -7.53 -3.77 -1.66
N SER A 132 -6.42 -3.04 -1.67
CA SER A 132 -5.78 -2.55 -2.88
C SER A 132 -5.15 -3.70 -3.68
N PRO A 133 -4.87 -3.49 -4.97
CA PRO A 133 -4.07 -4.43 -5.76
C PRO A 133 -2.73 -4.77 -5.14
N LEU A 134 -2.11 -3.85 -4.39
CA LEU A 134 -0.84 -4.07 -3.70
C LEU A 134 -0.96 -5.18 -2.65
N VAL A 135 -1.96 -5.09 -1.80
CA VAL A 135 -2.25 -6.11 -0.78
C VAL A 135 -2.58 -7.45 -1.42
N LEU A 136 -3.30 -7.44 -2.54
CA LEU A 136 -3.62 -8.67 -3.28
C LEU A 136 -2.38 -9.32 -3.91
N LYS A 137 -1.38 -8.54 -4.34
CA LYS A 137 -0.08 -9.07 -4.80
C LYS A 137 0.66 -9.76 -3.64
N VAL A 138 0.69 -9.18 -2.45
CA VAL A 138 1.28 -9.81 -1.25
C VAL A 138 0.55 -11.11 -0.89
N LYS A 139 -0.77 -11.10 -0.93
CA LYS A 139 -1.56 -12.32 -0.68
C LYS A 139 -1.21 -13.44 -1.67
N ALA A 140 -1.05 -13.12 -2.94
CA ALA A 140 -0.64 -14.07 -3.97
C ALA A 140 0.77 -14.64 -3.71
N GLU A 141 1.72 -13.79 -3.29
CA GLU A 141 3.07 -14.24 -2.90
C GLU A 141 3.00 -15.29 -1.77
N LEU A 142 2.23 -14.99 -0.72
CA LEU A 142 2.10 -15.87 0.45
C LEU A 142 1.47 -17.22 0.13
N ARG A 143 0.62 -17.25 -0.89
CA ARG A 143 0.02 -18.50 -1.41
C ARG A 143 0.95 -19.26 -2.36
N GLY A 144 2.17 -18.76 -2.61
CA GLY A 144 3.13 -19.38 -3.50
C GLY A 144 2.86 -19.17 -5.00
N PHE A 145 1.97 -18.26 -5.34
CA PHE A 145 1.60 -17.94 -6.73
C PHE A 145 1.73 -16.43 -7.01
N PRO A 146 2.95 -15.86 -6.91
CA PRO A 146 3.14 -14.44 -7.19
C PRO A 146 2.75 -14.15 -8.65
N LYS A 147 1.96 -13.11 -8.84
CA LYS A 147 1.52 -12.67 -10.18
C LYS A 147 2.52 -11.64 -10.70
N LEU A 148 3.48 -12.10 -11.48
CA LEU A 148 4.55 -11.28 -12.05
C LEU A 148 4.07 -10.48 -13.26
N GLU A 149 3.13 -11.05 -14.03
CA GLU A 149 2.58 -10.38 -15.21
C GLU A 149 1.64 -9.24 -14.83
N LEU A 150 1.50 -8.29 -15.74
CA LEU A 150 0.58 -7.18 -15.59
C LEU A 150 -0.84 -7.68 -15.29
N THR A 151 -1.36 -7.28 -14.16
CA THR A 151 -2.75 -7.54 -13.80
C THR A 151 -3.60 -6.32 -14.13
N SER A 152 -4.63 -6.51 -14.96
CA SER A 152 -5.57 -5.45 -15.33
C SER A 152 -6.86 -5.55 -14.55
N TYR A 153 -7.25 -4.45 -13.91
CA TYR A 153 -8.54 -4.28 -13.25
C TYR A 153 -9.41 -3.37 -14.11
N LYS A 154 -10.39 -3.96 -14.78
CA LYS A 154 -11.39 -3.22 -15.58
C LYS A 154 -12.59 -2.91 -14.69
N ASN A 155 -13.20 -1.73 -14.90
CA ASN A 155 -14.36 -1.28 -14.12
C ASN A 155 -14.10 -1.28 -12.60
N TRP A 156 -12.95 -0.76 -12.22
CA TRP A 156 -12.57 -0.63 -10.81
C TRP A 156 -13.49 0.37 -10.11
N LYS A 157 -14.19 -0.09 -9.08
CA LYS A 157 -15.07 0.78 -8.29
C LYS A 157 -14.31 1.38 -7.12
N VAL A 158 -14.39 2.69 -6.98
CA VAL A 158 -13.95 3.38 -5.77
C VAL A 158 -15.00 3.17 -4.69
N ASN A 159 -14.56 2.84 -3.49
CA ASN A 159 -15.48 2.61 -2.38
C ASN A 159 -15.94 3.93 -1.77
N ASP A 160 -17.24 4.04 -1.45
CA ASP A 160 -17.83 5.20 -0.79
C ASP A 160 -17.76 5.12 0.75
N GLU A 161 -17.63 3.91 1.28
CA GLU A 161 -17.59 3.63 2.70
C GLU A 161 -16.26 2.99 3.10
N LYS A 162 -15.84 3.24 4.34
CA LYS A 162 -14.63 2.65 4.92
C LYS A 162 -14.71 1.14 4.95
N PRO A 163 -13.57 0.45 4.75
CA PRO A 163 -13.56 -1.00 4.83
C PRO A 163 -13.86 -1.44 6.27
N THR A 164 -14.66 -2.47 6.41
CA THR A 164 -14.83 -3.11 7.71
C THR A 164 -13.63 -4.00 7.97
N CYS A 165 -13.01 -3.83 9.16
CA CYS A 165 -11.99 -4.76 9.62
C CYS A 165 -12.64 -6.11 9.91
N PRO A 166 -12.17 -7.18 9.26
CA PRO A 166 -12.70 -8.51 9.53
C PRO A 166 -12.32 -8.99 10.94
#